data_41a3f902094eb08f4ea923a146e64b98
#
_entry.id   41a3f902094eb08f4ea923a146e64b98
#
_cell.length_a   1.000
_cell.length_b   1.000
_cell.length_c   1.000
_cell.angle_alpha   90.00
_cell.angle_beta   90.00
_cell.angle_gamma   90.00
#
_symmetry.space_group_name_H-M   'P 1'
#
loop_
_entity.id
_entity.type
_entity.pdbx_description
1 polymer ?
#
loop_
_entity_poly.entity_id
_entity_poly.type
_entity_poly.pdbx_seq_one_letter_code
_entity_poly.pdbx_strand_id
1 'polypeptide(L)'
;MVFISTLLFISTMQGASGDSIAHTESLFAHPGSEYTSGPLWVWNDLLTTEQIEHTLNFLADQHIRQVWVHPRPGLMTPYLSDDWFARYEDTLRVAEERDILVWIYDENSYPSGFAGGYVPEQMPESRSLGMRLEEVSEVDLANPAYYAIYEKTDTGLKLLP
;
A
#
# COMPACT_ATOMS: atom_id res chain seq x y z
N MET A 1 -39.38 -3.43 57.06
CA MET A 1 -38.02 -2.94 57.38
C MET A 1 -37.07 -3.61 56.42
N VAL A 2 -36.73 -2.89 55.40
CA VAL A 2 -35.90 -3.41 54.28
C VAL A 2 -34.49 -2.87 54.47
N PHE A 3 -33.52 -3.74 54.67
CA PHE A 3 -32.09 -3.36 54.72
C PHE A 3 -31.53 -3.34 53.31
N ILE A 4 -31.20 -2.17 52.80
CA ILE A 4 -30.45 -2.00 51.58
C ILE A 4 -28.97 -2.01 51.96
N SER A 5 -28.26 -3.11 51.55
CA SER A 5 -26.83 -3.24 51.72
C SER A 5 -26.16 -2.60 50.53
N THR A 6 -25.56 -1.43 50.72
CA THR A 6 -24.78 -0.74 49.68
C THR A 6 -23.38 -1.35 49.62
N LEU A 7 -23.11 -2.18 48.59
CA LEU A 7 -21.78 -2.67 48.31
C LEU A 7 -20.97 -1.55 47.65
N LEU A 8 -20.01 -1.02 48.42
CA LEU A 8 -19.03 -0.06 47.89
C LEU A 8 -17.96 -0.84 47.12
N PHE A 9 -17.99 -0.77 45.77
CA PHE A 9 -16.87 -1.25 44.94
C PHE A 9 -15.74 -0.21 45.00
N ILE A 10 -14.72 -0.48 45.81
CA ILE A 10 -13.46 0.23 45.75
C ILE A 10 -12.67 -0.40 44.62
N SER A 11 -12.71 0.22 43.45
CA SER A 11 -11.81 -0.04 42.36
C SER A 11 -10.41 0.43 42.75
N THR A 12 -9.56 -0.48 43.17
CA THR A 12 -8.11 -0.20 43.33
C THR A 12 -7.53 0.01 41.94
N MET A 13 -7.32 1.26 41.56
CA MET A 13 -6.38 1.57 40.46
C MET A 13 -5.02 1.09 40.91
N GLN A 14 -4.61 -0.09 40.43
CA GLN A 14 -3.23 -0.51 40.47
C GLN A 14 -2.48 0.48 39.61
N GLY A 15 -1.67 1.33 40.23
CA GLY A 15 -0.76 2.22 39.54
C GLY A 15 0.16 1.42 38.65
N ALA A 16 0.45 1.94 37.46
CA ALA A 16 1.46 1.39 36.57
C ALA A 16 2.75 1.20 37.38
N SER A 17 3.07 -0.03 37.69
CA SER A 17 4.19 -0.39 38.54
C SER A 17 5.52 -0.11 37.83
N GLY A 18 6.62 -0.01 38.60
CA GLY A 18 7.97 0.14 38.08
C GLY A 18 8.37 -0.92 37.05
N ASP A 19 7.67 -2.06 37.02
CA ASP A 19 7.79 -3.12 36.02
C ASP A 19 7.45 -2.64 34.60
N SER A 20 6.53 -1.67 34.44
CA SER A 20 6.16 -1.09 33.15
C SER A 20 7.30 -0.24 32.57
N ILE A 21 8.02 0.52 33.38
CA ILE A 21 9.12 1.37 32.93
C ILE A 21 10.33 0.51 32.57
N ALA A 22 10.72 -0.43 33.44
CA ALA A 22 11.81 -1.34 33.19
C ALA A 22 11.57 -2.22 31.93
N HIS A 23 10.33 -2.63 31.71
CA HIS A 23 9.93 -3.34 30.49
C HIS A 23 10.09 -2.46 29.25
N THR A 24 9.63 -1.21 29.31
CA THR A 24 9.76 -0.25 28.21
C THR A 24 11.23 0.06 27.90
N GLU A 25 12.06 0.24 28.93
CA GLU A 25 13.51 0.45 28.76
C GLU A 25 14.18 -0.77 28.12
N SER A 26 13.77 -1.98 28.49
CA SER A 26 14.27 -3.23 27.89
C SER A 26 13.89 -3.34 26.41
N LEU A 27 12.62 -3.03 26.05
CA LEU A 27 12.16 -3.01 24.66
C LEU A 27 12.87 -1.94 23.84
N PHE A 28 13.17 -0.78 24.42
CA PHE A 28 13.92 0.26 23.75
C PHE A 28 15.37 -0.11 23.49
N ALA A 29 16.01 -0.81 24.45
CA ALA A 29 17.39 -1.27 24.31
C ALA A 29 17.52 -2.47 23.35
N HIS A 30 16.49 -3.32 23.30
CA HIS A 30 16.45 -4.54 22.49
C HIS A 30 15.09 -4.66 21.79
N PRO A 31 14.82 -3.82 20.76
CA PRO A 31 13.55 -3.83 20.07
C PRO A 31 13.35 -5.15 19.31
N GLY A 32 12.12 -5.64 19.27
CA GLY A 32 11.72 -6.74 18.39
C GLY A 32 11.75 -6.32 16.91
N SER A 33 11.65 -7.31 16.01
CA SER A 33 11.70 -7.11 14.55
C SER A 33 10.66 -6.11 14.07
N GLU A 34 9.49 -6.07 14.73
CA GLU A 34 8.37 -5.19 14.42
C GLU A 34 8.62 -3.71 14.68
N TYR A 35 9.65 -3.37 15.49
CA TYR A 35 10.00 -1.98 15.82
C TYR A 35 11.21 -1.46 15.03
N THR A 36 11.77 -2.25 14.13
CA THR A 36 12.88 -1.82 13.28
C THR A 36 12.40 -1.00 12.09
N SER A 37 13.32 -0.32 11.42
CA SER A 37 13.00 0.35 10.15
C SER A 37 12.52 -0.66 9.11
N GLY A 38 11.47 -0.29 8.37
CA GLY A 38 10.92 -1.08 7.27
C GLY A 38 11.09 -0.34 5.94
N PRO A 39 12.23 -0.45 5.25
CA PRO A 39 12.44 0.22 3.98
C PRO A 39 11.51 -0.32 2.90
N LEU A 40 11.10 0.58 1.99
CA LEU A 40 10.43 0.21 0.76
C LEU A 40 11.48 -0.37 -0.20
N TRP A 41 11.39 -1.68 -0.43
CA TRP A 41 12.28 -2.38 -1.36
C TRP A 41 11.67 -2.41 -2.74
N VAL A 42 12.12 -1.50 -3.58
CA VAL A 42 11.60 -1.34 -4.94
C VAL A 42 12.13 -2.45 -5.85
N TRP A 43 11.21 -3.23 -6.42
CA TRP A 43 11.48 -4.21 -7.45
C TRP A 43 11.26 -3.57 -8.83
N ASN A 44 12.34 -3.11 -9.43
CA ASN A 44 12.32 -2.40 -10.72
C ASN A 44 13.43 -2.85 -11.67
N ASP A 45 13.83 -4.10 -11.57
CA ASP A 45 14.89 -4.72 -12.39
C ASP A 45 14.49 -6.16 -12.79
N LEU A 46 15.38 -6.87 -13.47
CA LEU A 46 15.31 -8.32 -13.59
C LEU A 46 15.77 -8.95 -12.26
N LEU A 47 14.82 -9.52 -11.55
CA LEU A 47 15.08 -10.08 -10.23
C LEU A 47 15.82 -11.41 -10.34
N THR A 48 16.88 -11.57 -9.57
CA THR A 48 17.61 -12.83 -9.44
C THR A 48 17.69 -13.27 -7.98
N THR A 49 17.87 -14.57 -7.76
CA THR A 49 18.03 -15.13 -6.41
C THR A 49 19.22 -14.49 -5.69
N GLU A 50 20.33 -14.27 -6.40
CA GLU A 50 21.56 -13.68 -5.85
C GLU A 50 21.35 -12.23 -5.40
N GLN A 51 20.60 -11.43 -6.17
CA GLN A 51 20.26 -10.05 -5.78
C GLN A 51 19.39 -10.03 -4.53
N ILE A 52 18.42 -10.94 -4.44
CA ILE A 52 17.51 -11.07 -3.31
C ILE A 52 18.31 -11.45 -2.06
N GLU A 53 19.13 -12.49 -2.14
CA GLU A 53 19.98 -12.94 -1.04
C GLU A 53 20.94 -11.85 -0.58
N HIS A 54 21.60 -11.18 -1.51
CA HIS A 54 22.51 -10.07 -1.21
C HIS A 54 21.80 -8.94 -0.46
N THR A 55 20.64 -8.51 -0.97
CA THR A 55 19.90 -7.39 -0.39
C THR A 55 19.39 -7.70 1.02
N LEU A 56 18.76 -8.85 1.22
CA LEU A 56 18.25 -9.24 2.52
C LEU A 56 19.36 -9.48 3.54
N ASN A 57 20.46 -10.11 3.14
CA ASN A 57 21.63 -10.26 4.00
C ASN A 57 22.21 -8.91 4.40
N PHE A 58 22.34 -7.97 3.45
CA PHE A 58 22.79 -6.61 3.74
C PHE A 58 21.88 -5.88 4.72
N LEU A 59 20.55 -5.95 4.53
CA LEU A 59 19.59 -5.36 5.45
C LEU A 59 19.69 -5.97 6.86
N ALA A 60 19.79 -7.29 6.95
CA ALA A 60 19.94 -8.00 8.23
C ALA A 60 21.20 -7.57 8.97
N ASP A 61 22.32 -7.40 8.27
CA ASP A 61 23.62 -6.98 8.85
C ASP A 61 23.56 -5.50 9.34
N GLN A 62 22.63 -4.70 8.81
CA GLN A 62 22.34 -3.36 9.32
C GLN A 62 21.25 -3.33 10.41
N HIS A 63 20.89 -4.50 10.97
CA HIS A 63 19.81 -4.67 11.96
C HIS A 63 18.42 -4.23 11.49
N ILE A 64 18.18 -4.19 10.19
CA ILE A 64 16.87 -3.97 9.60
C ILE A 64 16.17 -5.31 9.53
N ARG A 65 15.00 -5.41 10.20
CA ARG A 65 14.28 -6.68 10.39
C ARG A 65 12.90 -6.69 9.73
N GLN A 66 12.63 -5.73 8.85
CA GLN A 66 11.43 -5.75 8.04
C GLN A 66 11.66 -5.02 6.72
N VAL A 67 10.91 -5.41 5.69
CA VAL A 67 11.03 -4.86 4.34
C VAL A 67 9.68 -4.88 3.64
N TRP A 68 9.40 -3.84 2.85
CA TRP A 68 8.20 -3.74 2.01
C TRP A 68 8.57 -4.02 0.57
N VAL A 69 8.18 -5.19 0.05
CA VAL A 69 8.43 -5.57 -1.34
C VAL A 69 7.44 -4.84 -2.24
N HIS A 70 7.95 -4.01 -3.13
CA HIS A 70 7.15 -3.11 -3.94
C HIS A 70 7.54 -3.15 -5.43
N PRO A 71 6.74 -3.80 -6.29
CA PRO A 71 6.92 -3.75 -7.74
C PRO A 71 6.72 -2.33 -8.27
N ARG A 72 7.60 -1.89 -9.16
CA ARG A 72 7.56 -0.52 -9.70
C ARG A 72 7.91 -0.51 -11.19
N PRO A 73 7.63 0.60 -11.90
CA PRO A 73 8.08 0.78 -13.28
C PRO A 73 9.57 0.49 -13.43
N GLY A 74 9.92 -0.31 -14.42
CA GLY A 74 11.26 -0.86 -14.63
C GLY A 74 11.38 -2.33 -14.24
N LEU A 75 10.37 -2.93 -13.57
CA LEU A 75 10.34 -4.36 -13.32
C LEU A 75 10.41 -5.14 -14.63
N MET A 76 11.48 -5.94 -14.79
CA MET A 76 11.74 -6.75 -15.97
C MET A 76 11.29 -8.21 -15.78
N THR A 77 11.22 -8.69 -14.53
CA THR A 77 10.56 -9.95 -14.20
C THR A 77 9.06 -9.78 -14.39
N PRO A 78 8.40 -10.56 -15.28
CA PRO A 78 6.99 -10.34 -15.58
C PRO A 78 6.12 -10.43 -14.32
N TYR A 79 5.38 -9.36 -14.02
CA TYR A 79 4.53 -9.27 -12.85
C TYR A 79 3.47 -10.38 -12.81
N LEU A 80 3.29 -11.01 -11.65
CA LEU A 80 2.39 -12.15 -11.41
C LEU A 80 2.70 -13.41 -12.25
N SER A 81 3.89 -13.51 -12.87
CA SER A 81 4.34 -14.74 -13.51
C SER A 81 4.89 -15.75 -12.49
N ASP A 82 5.10 -16.99 -12.94
CA ASP A 82 5.74 -18.02 -12.13
C ASP A 82 7.14 -17.57 -11.65
N ASP A 83 7.90 -16.87 -12.49
CA ASP A 83 9.20 -16.30 -12.13
C ASP A 83 9.08 -15.24 -11.04
N TRP A 84 8.04 -14.40 -11.10
CA TRP A 84 7.78 -13.40 -10.07
C TRP A 84 7.43 -14.05 -8.72
N PHE A 85 6.59 -15.08 -8.73
CA PHE A 85 6.29 -15.86 -7.53
C PHE A 85 7.52 -16.61 -6.99
N ALA A 86 8.34 -17.19 -7.87
CA ALA A 86 9.60 -17.81 -7.46
C ALA A 86 10.54 -16.82 -6.75
N ARG A 87 10.57 -15.55 -7.19
CA ARG A 87 11.35 -14.50 -6.47
C ARG A 87 10.77 -14.19 -5.10
N TYR A 88 9.45 -14.26 -4.93
CA TYR A 88 8.85 -14.17 -3.60
C TYR A 88 9.21 -15.36 -2.72
N GLU A 89 9.22 -16.57 -3.25
CA GLU A 89 9.66 -17.76 -2.51
C GLU A 89 11.12 -17.63 -2.05
N ASP A 90 12.02 -17.17 -2.91
CA ASP A 90 13.40 -16.85 -2.55
C ASP A 90 13.47 -15.81 -1.42
N THR A 91 12.67 -14.74 -1.56
CA THR A 91 12.59 -13.66 -0.56
C THR A 91 12.14 -14.18 0.79
N LEU A 92 11.08 -14.97 0.83
CA LEU A 92 10.54 -15.52 2.09
C LEU A 92 11.51 -16.51 2.74
N ARG A 93 12.16 -17.35 1.95
CA ARG A 93 13.20 -18.29 2.45
C ARG A 93 14.34 -17.55 3.16
N VAL A 94 14.93 -16.54 2.49
CA VAL A 94 16.03 -15.77 3.08
C VAL A 94 15.58 -14.94 4.25
N ALA A 95 14.38 -14.36 4.18
CA ALA A 95 13.80 -13.58 5.26
C ALA A 95 13.58 -14.41 6.53
N GLU A 96 13.10 -15.66 6.38
CA GLU A 96 12.96 -16.61 7.49
C GLU A 96 14.33 -16.93 8.14
N GLU A 97 15.35 -17.20 7.33
CA GLU A 97 16.71 -17.48 7.79
C GLU A 97 17.35 -16.30 8.55
N ARG A 98 16.93 -15.07 8.25
CA ARG A 98 17.51 -13.81 8.77
C ARG A 98 16.62 -13.06 9.75
N ASP A 99 15.49 -13.63 10.15
CA ASP A 99 14.50 -13.00 11.04
C ASP A 99 14.05 -11.63 10.50
N ILE A 100 13.64 -11.60 9.23
CA ILE A 100 13.12 -10.40 8.53
C ILE A 100 11.63 -10.58 8.26
N LEU A 101 10.81 -9.62 8.65
CA LEU A 101 9.40 -9.54 8.27
C LEU A 101 9.27 -9.01 6.85
N VAL A 102 8.54 -9.71 6.02
CA VAL A 102 8.26 -9.31 4.63
C VAL A 102 6.84 -8.82 4.52
N TRP A 103 6.69 -7.55 4.14
CA TRP A 103 5.41 -6.95 3.82
C TRP A 103 5.21 -6.94 2.32
N ILE A 104 4.04 -7.34 1.87
CA ILE A 104 3.68 -7.35 0.46
C ILE A 104 2.98 -6.03 0.14
N TYR A 105 3.53 -5.31 -0.84
CA TYR A 105 2.83 -4.19 -1.46
C TYR A 105 2.09 -4.72 -2.68
N ASP A 106 0.77 -4.70 -2.64
CA ASP A 106 -0.11 -5.39 -3.60
C ASP A 106 -0.28 -4.67 -4.95
N GLU A 107 0.45 -3.58 -5.17
CA GLU A 107 0.37 -2.80 -6.40
C GLU A 107 1.64 -2.93 -7.23
N ASN A 108 1.45 -2.96 -8.55
CA ASN A 108 2.50 -2.67 -9.53
C ASN A 108 2.13 -1.38 -10.25
N SER A 109 2.85 -0.29 -9.91
CA SER A 109 2.57 1.07 -10.40
C SER A 109 1.30 1.71 -9.83
N TYR A 110 0.95 2.90 -10.29
CA TYR A 110 -0.22 3.67 -9.91
C TYR A 110 -1.17 3.88 -11.09
N PRO A 111 -2.45 4.14 -10.83
CA PRO A 111 -3.14 4.24 -9.52
C PRO A 111 -3.40 2.87 -8.89
N SER A 112 -3.76 2.87 -7.58
CA SER A 112 -4.19 1.66 -6.84
C SER A 112 -5.26 0.88 -7.59
N GLY A 113 -5.11 -0.45 -7.61
CA GLY A 113 -5.99 -1.35 -8.36
C GLY A 113 -5.65 -1.45 -9.85
N PHE A 114 -4.58 -0.82 -10.29
CA PHE A 114 -4.12 -0.88 -11.68
C PHE A 114 -3.53 -2.25 -12.04
N ALA A 115 -2.90 -2.92 -11.06
CA ALA A 115 -2.27 -4.24 -11.18
C ALA A 115 -1.30 -4.35 -12.38
N GLY A 116 -0.43 -3.35 -12.57
CA GLY A 116 0.52 -3.32 -13.69
C GLY A 116 -0.13 -3.19 -15.07
N GLY A 117 -1.39 -2.81 -15.13
CA GLY A 117 -2.17 -2.68 -16.36
C GLY A 117 -3.17 -3.81 -16.60
N TYR A 118 -3.12 -4.91 -15.85
CA TYR A 118 -4.01 -6.05 -16.05
C TYR A 118 -5.49 -5.72 -15.85
N VAL A 119 -5.81 -4.89 -14.84
CA VAL A 119 -7.21 -4.50 -14.60
C VAL A 119 -7.79 -3.71 -15.77
N PRO A 120 -7.20 -2.60 -16.25
CA PRO A 120 -7.75 -1.87 -17.39
C PRO A 120 -7.62 -2.61 -18.74
N GLU A 121 -6.80 -3.65 -18.83
CA GLU A 121 -6.73 -4.52 -20.01
C GLU A 121 -7.92 -5.48 -20.04
N GLN A 122 -8.24 -6.11 -18.91
CA GLN A 122 -9.34 -7.07 -18.80
C GLN A 122 -10.71 -6.40 -18.61
N MET A 123 -10.74 -5.21 -18.02
CA MET A 123 -11.92 -4.41 -17.72
C MET A 123 -11.72 -2.97 -18.23
N PRO A 124 -11.83 -2.71 -19.55
CA PRO A 124 -11.59 -1.40 -20.12
C PRO A 124 -12.46 -0.29 -19.53
N GLU A 125 -13.66 -0.63 -19.04
CA GLU A 125 -14.58 0.27 -18.35
C GLU A 125 -14.05 0.75 -16.99
N SER A 126 -13.05 0.09 -16.41
CA SER A 126 -12.40 0.51 -15.16
C SER A 126 -11.46 1.71 -15.34
N ARG A 127 -11.15 2.08 -16.57
CA ARG A 127 -10.25 3.21 -16.86
C ARG A 127 -10.85 4.51 -16.39
N SER A 128 -10.03 5.32 -15.72
CA SER A 128 -10.42 6.69 -15.38
C SER A 128 -10.71 7.48 -16.65
N LEU A 129 -11.84 8.16 -16.66
CA LEU A 129 -12.22 9.05 -17.73
C LEU A 129 -11.90 10.48 -17.34
N GLY A 130 -11.19 11.20 -18.20
CA GLY A 130 -10.99 12.65 -18.08
C GLY A 130 -12.03 13.40 -18.90
N MET A 131 -12.48 14.54 -18.39
CA MET A 131 -13.26 15.48 -19.19
C MET A 131 -12.34 16.42 -19.93
N ARG A 132 -12.63 16.64 -21.20
CA ARG A 132 -11.99 17.63 -22.05
C ARG A 132 -13.03 18.64 -22.51
N LEU A 133 -12.72 19.91 -22.37
CA LEU A 133 -13.54 21.00 -22.91
C LEU A 133 -12.99 21.41 -24.28
N GLU A 134 -13.84 21.40 -25.27
CA GLU A 134 -13.49 21.82 -26.63
C GLU A 134 -14.46 22.87 -27.10
N GLU A 135 -13.96 23.93 -27.77
CA GLU A 135 -14.77 24.88 -28.48
C GLU A 135 -14.87 24.43 -29.95
N VAL A 136 -16.09 24.21 -30.43
CA VAL A 136 -16.35 23.72 -31.77
C VAL A 136 -17.38 24.62 -32.48
N SER A 137 -17.32 24.70 -33.79
CA SER A 137 -18.28 25.48 -34.58
C SER A 137 -19.56 24.72 -34.90
N GLU A 138 -19.49 23.41 -34.92
CA GLU A 138 -20.61 22.51 -35.20
C GLU A 138 -20.59 21.36 -34.19
N VAL A 139 -21.77 20.95 -33.72
CA VAL A 139 -21.90 19.86 -32.74
C VAL A 139 -23.12 19.02 -33.04
N ASP A 140 -22.95 17.70 -32.94
CA ASP A 140 -24.08 16.76 -32.95
C ASP A 140 -24.62 16.61 -31.53
N LEU A 141 -25.76 17.19 -31.25
CA LEU A 141 -26.42 17.14 -29.94
C LEU A 141 -26.83 15.73 -29.51
N ALA A 142 -26.92 14.78 -30.44
CA ALA A 142 -27.26 13.39 -30.16
C ALA A 142 -26.04 12.49 -29.87
N ASN A 143 -24.81 13.01 -29.96
CA ASN A 143 -23.62 12.23 -29.78
C ASN A 143 -23.44 11.82 -28.30
N PRO A 144 -23.52 10.50 -27.96
CA PRO A 144 -23.43 10.03 -26.59
C PRO A 144 -22.05 10.19 -25.95
N ALA A 145 -21.03 10.57 -26.72
CA ALA A 145 -19.70 10.83 -26.21
C ALA A 145 -19.58 12.17 -25.47
N TYR A 146 -20.56 13.06 -25.64
CA TYR A 146 -20.57 14.35 -24.95
C TYR A 146 -21.26 14.22 -23.59
N TYR A 147 -20.56 14.61 -22.54
CA TYR A 147 -21.12 14.67 -21.18
C TYR A 147 -22.11 15.86 -21.04
N ALA A 148 -21.76 17.00 -21.63
CA ALA A 148 -22.58 18.19 -21.67
C ALA A 148 -22.18 19.07 -22.84
N ILE A 149 -23.15 19.79 -23.42
CA ILE A 149 -22.94 20.72 -24.52
C ILE A 149 -23.42 22.09 -24.06
N TYR A 150 -22.60 23.10 -24.29
CA TYR A 150 -22.89 24.47 -23.92
C TYR A 150 -22.84 25.39 -25.14
N GLU A 151 -23.82 26.26 -25.26
CA GLU A 151 -23.81 27.39 -26.19
C GLU A 151 -23.07 28.57 -25.55
N LYS A 152 -22.09 29.14 -26.25
CA LYS A 152 -21.43 30.38 -25.82
C LYS A 152 -22.29 31.58 -26.18
N THR A 153 -22.66 32.35 -25.19
CA THR A 153 -23.46 33.56 -25.33
C THR A 153 -22.67 34.78 -24.85
N ASP A 154 -23.15 35.97 -25.14
CA ASP A 154 -22.55 37.24 -24.70
C ASP A 154 -22.47 37.35 -23.15
N THR A 155 -23.32 36.63 -22.44
CA THR A 155 -23.43 36.66 -20.97
C THR A 155 -22.84 35.44 -20.29
N GLY A 156 -22.28 34.46 -21.02
CA GLY A 156 -21.69 33.23 -20.46
C GLY A 156 -22.05 31.97 -21.24
N LEU A 157 -22.00 30.83 -20.53
CA LEU A 157 -22.31 29.51 -21.10
C LEU A 157 -23.73 29.09 -20.74
N LYS A 158 -24.49 28.65 -21.73
CA LYS A 158 -25.85 28.12 -21.56
C LYS A 158 -25.85 26.63 -21.90
N LEU A 159 -26.23 25.78 -20.94
CA LEU A 159 -26.38 24.34 -21.15
C LEU A 159 -27.48 24.10 -22.21
N LEU A 160 -27.17 23.28 -23.20
CA LEU A 160 -28.13 22.78 -24.19
C LEU A 160 -28.76 21.46 -23.67
N PRO A 161 -30.02 21.17 -24.08
CA PRO A 161 -30.74 19.99 -23.63
C PRO A 161 -30.17 18.69 -24.17
#